data_e755785a264ecf3f16872e5d78ead0da
#
_entry.id   e755785a264ecf3f16872e5d78ead0da
#
_cell.length_a   1.000
_cell.length_b   1.000
_cell.length_c   1.000
_cell.angle_alpha   90.00
_cell.angle_beta   90.00
_cell.angle_gamma   90.00
#
_symmetry.space_group_name_H-M   'P 1'
#
loop_
_entity.id
_entity.type
_entity.pdbx_description
1 polymer ?
#
loop_
_entity_poly.entity_id
_entity_poly.type
_entity_poly.pdbx_seq_one_letter_code
_entity_poly.pdbx_strand_id
1 'polypeptide(L)'
;VERLLDPGSPFLEIGQLAAFGLYEDEAPGAGLIAGIGRVSGREVMIVANDATVKGGAYYPITVKKHLRAQEIAQQNRLPCLYLVDSGGANLPHQADVFPDRDHFGRIFFNQARMSAEGIAQIACVMGSCTAGGAYVPAMSDETIIVRNQGTIFLGGPPLVKAATGEVISAEELGGADTHARKSGVVDHVADNDEHALEIVRSIVANLNSTKPLDIDVREPVPPRFQASDLYGMVPTDVRAPYDVHEIIARIVDESRFDEFKALYGPTLVCGFARIWGYPVAILANNGILFSQSAQKGAHFIELACKRRIPLVFLQNISGFMVGGQYEAGGIAKDGAKLVTAVASAQVPKFTVLIGGSYGAGNYGMCGRAYSPRFLFSWPNSRISVMGGEQAASVLATIKRDGMEAKGQSWSAEDEAQFKEPIRASYEAEGDPYYATARLWDDGIIDPAQTRDVLGLSISASLNAPIPDTRFGIFRM
;
A
#
# COMPACT_ATOMS: atom_id res chain seq x y z
N VAL A 1 -13.74 5.70 13.66
CA VAL A 1 -13.93 5.29 12.26
C VAL A 1 -15.22 4.51 12.09
N GLU A 2 -15.45 3.42 12.83
CA GLU A 2 -16.64 2.55 12.69
C GLU A 2 -17.97 3.32 12.68
N ARG A 3 -18.14 4.31 13.58
CA ARG A 3 -19.36 5.14 13.65
C ARG A 3 -19.60 6.01 12.41
N LEU A 4 -18.55 6.28 11.64
CA LEU A 4 -18.65 7.06 10.41
C LEU A 4 -19.14 6.22 9.22
N LEU A 5 -18.81 4.92 9.23
CA LEU A 5 -19.12 4.00 8.13
C LEU A 5 -20.63 3.72 8.01
N ASP A 6 -21.05 3.38 6.81
CA ASP A 6 -22.42 2.88 6.58
C ASP A 6 -22.59 1.52 7.27
N PRO A 7 -23.80 1.21 7.77
CA PRO A 7 -24.08 -0.10 8.36
C PRO A 7 -23.71 -1.25 7.41
N GLY A 8 -22.89 -2.19 7.90
CA GLY A 8 -22.41 -3.32 7.12
C GLY A 8 -21.31 -3.00 6.09
N SER A 9 -20.80 -1.77 6.07
CA SER A 9 -19.62 -1.46 5.25
C SER A 9 -18.39 -2.16 5.78
N PRO A 10 -17.66 -2.93 4.96
CA PRO A 10 -16.32 -3.34 5.32
C PRO A 10 -15.39 -2.11 5.38
N PHE A 11 -14.31 -2.25 6.13
CA PHE A 11 -13.24 -1.27 6.18
C PHE A 11 -11.94 -1.94 5.74
N LEU A 12 -11.43 -1.55 4.56
CA LEU A 12 -10.13 -2.00 4.06
C LEU A 12 -9.05 -1.13 4.68
N GLU A 13 -8.59 -1.51 5.86
CA GLU A 13 -7.52 -0.81 6.57
C GLU A 13 -6.16 -1.08 5.92
N ILE A 14 -5.33 -0.03 5.82
CA ILE A 14 -3.97 -0.07 5.28
C ILE A 14 -2.95 0.18 6.38
N GLY A 15 -1.83 -0.58 6.33
CA GLY A 15 -0.70 -0.39 7.24
C GLY A 15 -1.06 -0.57 8.72
N GLN A 16 -1.88 -1.55 9.06
CA GLN A 16 -2.28 -1.84 10.45
C GLN A 16 -1.08 -2.05 11.38
N LEU A 17 -0.03 -2.71 10.87
CA LEU A 17 1.20 -3.00 11.59
C LEU A 17 2.33 -2.01 11.30
N ALA A 18 2.02 -0.85 10.71
CA ALA A 18 3.03 0.19 10.51
C ALA A 18 3.70 0.56 11.83
N ALA A 19 5.02 0.72 11.82
CA ALA A 19 5.88 0.97 12.98
C ALA A 19 6.03 -0.20 13.97
N PHE A 20 5.50 -1.38 13.70
CA PHE A 20 5.72 -2.54 14.56
C PHE A 20 7.23 -2.80 14.78
N GLY A 21 7.67 -2.84 16.05
CA GLY A 21 9.09 -2.97 16.41
C GLY A 21 9.98 -1.78 16.03
N LEU A 22 9.41 -0.62 15.68
CA LEU A 22 10.14 0.63 15.45
C LEU A 22 9.86 1.61 16.59
N TYR A 23 10.82 2.53 16.81
CA TYR A 23 10.69 3.59 17.83
C TYR A 23 10.37 3.04 19.23
N GLU A 24 10.97 1.91 19.62
CA GLU A 24 10.71 1.25 20.91
C GLU A 24 9.21 0.95 21.15
N ASP A 25 8.46 0.66 20.05
CA ASP A 25 7.01 0.44 20.03
C ASP A 25 6.18 1.65 20.54
N GLU A 26 6.74 2.85 20.52
CA GLU A 26 6.04 4.07 20.95
C GLU A 26 4.98 4.58 19.95
N ALA A 27 5.01 4.11 18.71
CA ALA A 27 4.13 4.57 17.63
C ALA A 27 3.33 3.42 16.97
N PRO A 28 2.57 2.61 17.72
CA PRO A 28 1.81 1.48 17.15
C PRO A 28 0.86 1.95 16.07
N GLY A 29 0.78 1.19 14.97
CA GLY A 29 -0.02 1.56 13.81
C GLY A 29 0.40 2.89 13.16
N ALA A 30 1.62 3.38 13.49
CA ALA A 30 2.13 4.71 13.12
C ALA A 30 1.27 5.87 13.70
N GLY A 31 0.49 5.65 14.77
CA GLY A 31 -0.41 6.65 15.34
C GLY A 31 -1.50 7.14 14.39
N LEU A 32 -1.84 6.36 13.36
CA LEU A 32 -2.75 6.74 12.30
C LEU A 32 -3.58 5.55 11.83
N ILE A 33 -4.90 5.66 11.82
CA ILE A 33 -5.80 4.71 11.18
C ILE A 33 -6.09 5.23 9.77
N ALA A 34 -5.77 4.44 8.75
CA ALA A 34 -6.04 4.79 7.37
C ALA A 34 -6.67 3.61 6.64
N GLY A 35 -7.66 3.88 5.78
CA GLY A 35 -8.33 2.82 5.04
C GLY A 35 -9.52 3.32 4.23
N ILE A 36 -10.12 2.39 3.50
CA ILE A 36 -11.26 2.66 2.62
C ILE A 36 -12.52 2.02 3.21
N GLY A 37 -13.56 2.81 3.31
CA GLY A 37 -14.88 2.36 3.71
C GLY A 37 -15.98 3.11 2.98
N ARG A 38 -17.23 2.74 3.24
CA ARG A 38 -18.38 3.40 2.62
C ARG A 38 -19.02 4.36 3.59
N VAL A 39 -19.20 5.60 3.14
CA VAL A 39 -19.88 6.67 3.87
C VAL A 39 -20.94 7.27 2.95
N SER A 40 -22.19 7.27 3.39
CA SER A 40 -23.34 7.74 2.60
C SER A 40 -23.37 7.14 1.18
N GLY A 41 -23.10 5.84 1.07
CA GLY A 41 -23.09 5.07 -0.17
C GLY A 41 -21.85 5.24 -1.05
N ARG A 42 -20.87 6.05 -0.66
CA ARG A 42 -19.64 6.33 -1.43
C ARG A 42 -18.42 5.72 -0.79
N GLU A 43 -17.53 5.14 -1.59
CA GLU A 43 -16.21 4.72 -1.15
C GLU A 43 -15.32 5.95 -0.92
N VAL A 44 -14.73 6.04 0.26
CA VAL A 44 -13.91 7.17 0.69
C VAL A 44 -12.63 6.68 1.35
N MET A 45 -11.58 7.48 1.25
CA MET A 45 -10.38 7.30 2.05
C MET A 45 -10.56 7.99 3.39
N ILE A 46 -10.44 7.27 4.48
CA ILE A 46 -10.49 7.80 5.85
C ILE A 46 -9.07 7.80 6.39
N VAL A 47 -8.67 8.94 6.97
CA VAL A 47 -7.39 9.12 7.66
C VAL A 47 -7.68 9.72 9.02
N ALA A 48 -7.48 8.95 10.08
CA ALA A 48 -7.80 9.36 11.45
C ALA A 48 -6.55 9.32 12.34
N ASN A 49 -6.24 10.42 13.01
CA ASN A 49 -5.19 10.44 14.02
C ASN A 49 -5.62 9.63 15.24
N ASP A 50 -4.72 8.83 15.78
CA ASP A 50 -4.87 8.22 17.09
C ASP A 50 -4.14 9.07 18.14
N ALA A 51 -4.90 9.93 18.81
CA ALA A 51 -4.35 10.82 19.84
C ALA A 51 -3.84 10.08 21.09
N THR A 52 -4.23 8.81 21.28
CA THR A 52 -3.68 7.99 22.36
C THR A 52 -2.22 7.62 22.13
N VAL A 53 -1.76 7.71 20.87
CA VAL A 53 -0.37 7.49 20.46
C VAL A 53 0.33 8.85 20.42
N LYS A 54 1.08 9.17 21.46
CA LYS A 54 1.90 10.40 21.59
C LYS A 54 1.16 11.69 21.22
N GLY A 55 -0.13 11.80 21.57
CA GLY A 55 -0.94 12.98 21.27
C GLY A 55 -1.12 13.25 19.78
N GLY A 56 -1.15 12.23 18.95
CA GLY A 56 -1.27 12.36 17.50
C GLY A 56 -0.03 12.97 16.83
N ALA A 57 1.16 12.85 17.43
CA ALA A 57 2.40 13.34 16.85
C ALA A 57 2.82 12.49 15.63
N TYR A 58 3.34 13.17 14.59
CA TYR A 58 3.81 12.54 13.36
C TYR A 58 5.27 12.09 13.47
N TYR A 59 5.49 10.79 13.50
CA TYR A 59 6.78 10.15 13.29
C TYR A 59 7.08 10.04 11.78
N PRO A 60 8.31 9.71 11.37
CA PRO A 60 8.64 9.49 9.95
C PRO A 60 7.70 8.48 9.28
N ILE A 61 7.40 7.39 9.97
CA ILE A 61 6.48 6.34 9.46
C ILE A 61 5.02 6.82 9.43
N THR A 62 4.59 7.72 10.31
CA THR A 62 3.26 8.34 10.27
C THR A 62 3.08 9.15 9.00
N VAL A 63 4.09 9.96 8.65
CA VAL A 63 4.12 10.71 7.38
C VAL A 63 4.03 9.77 6.20
N LYS A 64 4.84 8.71 6.18
CA LYS A 64 4.84 7.72 5.10
C LYS A 64 3.47 7.04 4.94
N LYS A 65 2.79 6.70 6.05
CA LYS A 65 1.44 6.12 6.03
C LYS A 65 0.40 7.09 5.50
N HIS A 66 0.44 8.35 5.94
CA HIS A 66 -0.46 9.39 5.43
C HIS A 66 -0.26 9.63 3.93
N LEU A 67 0.98 9.76 3.49
CA LEU A 67 1.31 9.93 2.06
C LEU A 67 0.83 8.74 1.23
N ARG A 68 0.94 7.51 1.76
CA ARG A 68 0.41 6.32 1.07
C ARG A 68 -1.11 6.34 0.98
N ALA A 69 -1.81 6.76 2.04
CA ALA A 69 -3.26 6.92 2.00
C ALA A 69 -3.69 7.94 0.93
N GLN A 70 -3.00 9.08 0.85
CA GLN A 70 -3.24 10.10 -0.17
C GLN A 70 -2.92 9.59 -1.59
N GLU A 71 -1.83 8.84 -1.77
CA GLU A 71 -1.51 8.22 -3.06
C GLU A 71 -2.62 7.27 -3.53
N ILE A 72 -3.11 6.40 -2.63
CA ILE A 72 -4.24 5.52 -2.93
C ILE A 72 -5.49 6.34 -3.27
N ALA A 73 -5.80 7.37 -2.48
CA ALA A 73 -6.96 8.23 -2.73
C ALA A 73 -6.86 8.92 -4.09
N GLN A 74 -5.72 9.49 -4.42
CA GLN A 74 -5.50 10.18 -5.70
C GLN A 74 -5.61 9.22 -6.88
N GLN A 75 -4.91 8.08 -6.83
CA GLN A 75 -4.92 7.09 -7.91
C GLN A 75 -6.32 6.52 -8.18
N ASN A 76 -7.15 6.42 -7.14
CA ASN A 76 -8.48 5.83 -7.20
C ASN A 76 -9.61 6.89 -7.16
N ARG A 77 -9.28 8.19 -7.11
CA ARG A 77 -10.22 9.32 -7.03
C ARG A 77 -11.20 9.20 -5.86
N LEU A 78 -10.71 8.78 -4.70
CA LEU A 78 -11.51 8.65 -3.49
C LEU A 78 -11.53 9.98 -2.72
N PRO A 79 -12.70 10.51 -2.35
CA PRO A 79 -12.77 11.62 -1.39
C PRO A 79 -12.01 11.29 -0.11
N CYS A 80 -11.27 12.25 0.42
CA CYS A 80 -10.51 12.08 1.67
C CYS A 80 -11.27 12.67 2.85
N LEU A 81 -11.44 11.87 3.89
CA LEU A 81 -12.02 12.27 5.17
C LEU A 81 -10.94 12.21 6.24
N TYR A 82 -10.57 13.38 6.77
CA TYR A 82 -9.55 13.52 7.81
C TYR A 82 -10.24 13.71 9.17
N LEU A 83 -10.10 12.75 10.08
CA LEU A 83 -10.51 12.90 11.49
C LEU A 83 -9.27 13.35 12.26
N VAL A 84 -9.20 14.64 12.58
CA VAL A 84 -7.95 15.27 12.99
C VAL A 84 -7.89 15.50 14.50
N ASP A 85 -6.85 14.94 15.11
CA ASP A 85 -6.41 15.22 16.48
C ASP A 85 -4.89 15.03 16.51
N SER A 86 -4.15 16.10 16.19
CA SER A 86 -2.72 16.03 15.89
C SER A 86 -1.91 17.07 16.62
N GLY A 87 -0.90 16.61 17.36
CA GLY A 87 0.12 17.44 17.98
C GLY A 87 1.17 18.02 17.01
N GLY A 88 1.08 17.69 15.71
CA GLY A 88 2.07 18.09 14.69
C GLY A 88 3.26 17.14 14.60
N ALA A 89 4.40 17.62 14.08
CA ALA A 89 5.60 16.82 13.88
C ALA A 89 6.24 16.39 15.21
N ASN A 90 6.73 15.15 15.27
CA ASN A 90 7.54 14.67 16.40
C ASN A 90 8.90 15.38 16.40
N LEU A 91 9.12 16.27 17.36
CA LEU A 91 10.30 17.14 17.41
C LEU A 91 11.64 16.38 17.53
N PRO A 92 11.77 15.31 18.33
CA PRO A 92 12.99 14.52 18.37
C PRO A 92 13.42 13.94 17.01
N HIS A 93 12.47 13.67 16.10
CA HIS A 93 12.70 13.11 14.77
C HIS A 93 12.57 14.16 13.65
N GLN A 94 12.67 15.45 13.96
CA GLN A 94 12.37 16.53 13.03
C GLN A 94 13.17 16.45 11.70
N ALA A 95 14.38 15.95 11.72
CA ALA A 95 15.20 15.79 10.53
C ALA A 95 14.63 14.78 9.53
N ASP A 96 13.92 13.77 10.03
CA ASP A 96 13.33 12.69 9.22
C ASP A 96 11.82 12.91 8.95
N VAL A 97 11.27 14.03 9.47
CA VAL A 97 9.84 14.36 9.33
C VAL A 97 9.61 15.60 8.48
N PHE A 98 10.50 16.58 8.52
CA PHE A 98 10.23 17.93 8.02
C PHE A 98 10.89 18.30 6.68
N PRO A 99 12.24 18.15 6.48
CA PRO A 99 12.94 18.95 5.45
C PRO A 99 12.90 18.37 4.03
N ASP A 100 12.60 17.09 3.84
CA ASP A 100 12.73 16.43 2.54
C ASP A 100 11.40 16.44 1.74
N ARG A 101 11.50 16.05 0.46
CA ARG A 101 10.40 16.07 -0.51
C ARG A 101 9.18 15.26 -0.05
N ASP A 102 9.38 14.06 0.46
CA ASP A 102 8.33 13.14 0.88
C ASP A 102 8.15 13.12 2.41
N HIS A 103 8.38 14.29 3.04
CA HIS A 103 8.14 14.56 4.44
C HIS A 103 6.80 15.27 4.69
N PHE A 104 6.61 15.79 5.86
CA PHE A 104 5.32 16.33 6.34
C PHE A 104 4.69 17.36 5.38
N GLY A 105 5.51 18.26 4.80
CA GLY A 105 5.03 19.24 3.83
C GLY A 105 4.41 18.65 2.57
N ARG A 106 4.77 17.41 2.21
CA ARG A 106 4.20 16.71 1.06
C ARG A 106 2.71 16.38 1.25
N ILE A 107 2.27 16.17 2.48
CA ILE A 107 0.85 15.93 2.81
C ILE A 107 0.00 17.12 2.32
N PHE A 108 0.42 18.34 2.60
CA PHE A 108 -0.29 19.57 2.23
C PHE A 108 -0.24 19.82 0.73
N PHE A 109 0.91 19.58 0.11
CA PHE A 109 1.05 19.65 -1.34
C PHE A 109 0.06 18.68 -2.04
N ASN A 110 0.00 17.44 -1.58
CA ASN A 110 -0.90 16.44 -2.14
C ASN A 110 -2.36 16.84 -1.93
N GLN A 111 -2.72 17.32 -0.74
CA GLN A 111 -4.07 17.76 -0.41
C GLN A 111 -4.56 18.86 -1.37
N ALA A 112 -3.73 19.89 -1.58
CA ALA A 112 -4.05 20.97 -2.52
C ALA A 112 -4.17 20.47 -3.96
N ARG A 113 -3.30 19.55 -4.38
CA ARG A 113 -3.33 18.95 -5.72
C ARG A 113 -4.57 18.09 -5.93
N MET A 114 -4.92 17.25 -4.96
CA MET A 114 -6.12 16.41 -5.04
C MET A 114 -7.40 17.25 -5.11
N SER A 115 -7.50 18.30 -4.29
CA SER A 115 -8.61 19.27 -4.40
C SER A 115 -8.70 19.88 -5.81
N ALA A 116 -7.57 20.34 -6.37
CA ALA A 116 -7.52 20.87 -7.73
C ALA A 116 -7.89 19.84 -8.81
N GLU A 117 -7.72 18.56 -8.56
CA GLU A 117 -8.13 17.44 -9.43
C GLU A 117 -9.61 17.05 -9.23
N GLY A 118 -10.34 17.72 -8.32
CA GLY A 118 -11.74 17.44 -8.00
C GLY A 118 -11.93 16.22 -7.10
N ILE A 119 -10.92 15.87 -6.29
CA ILE A 119 -10.99 14.86 -5.25
C ILE A 119 -11.25 15.59 -3.94
N ALA A 120 -12.46 15.50 -3.40
CA ALA A 120 -12.89 16.24 -2.24
C ALA A 120 -12.04 15.95 -1.00
N GLN A 121 -11.68 17.02 -0.28
CA GLN A 121 -10.88 17.00 0.95
C GLN A 121 -11.75 17.54 2.08
N ILE A 122 -12.12 16.70 3.04
CA ILE A 122 -13.03 17.04 4.14
C ILE A 122 -12.33 16.77 5.45
N ALA A 123 -12.22 17.77 6.32
CA ALA A 123 -11.62 17.62 7.64
C ALA A 123 -12.64 17.77 8.75
N CYS A 124 -12.52 16.92 9.76
CA CYS A 124 -13.29 17.00 11.00
C CYS A 124 -12.31 17.11 12.18
N VAL A 125 -12.27 18.27 12.80
CA VAL A 125 -11.39 18.58 13.94
C VAL A 125 -12.05 18.12 15.21
N MET A 126 -11.60 16.99 15.73
CA MET A 126 -12.15 16.30 16.89
C MET A 126 -11.25 16.44 18.13
N GLY A 127 -10.15 17.14 18.00
CA GLY A 127 -9.20 17.38 19.07
C GLY A 127 -8.24 18.53 18.71
N SER A 128 -7.03 18.49 19.24
CA SER A 128 -6.04 19.54 18.98
C SER A 128 -5.45 19.44 17.58
N CYS A 129 -5.37 20.55 16.86
CA CYS A 129 -4.62 20.69 15.61
C CYS A 129 -3.57 21.76 15.76
N THR A 130 -2.33 21.36 16.08
CA THR A 130 -1.26 22.28 16.40
C THR A 130 -0.18 22.28 15.34
N ALA A 131 0.42 23.46 15.10
CA ALA A 131 1.53 23.67 14.17
C ALA A 131 1.22 23.13 12.75
N GLY A 132 2.03 22.21 12.22
CA GLY A 132 1.78 21.60 10.93
C GLY A 132 0.43 20.87 10.82
N GLY A 133 -0.07 20.27 11.91
CA GLY A 133 -1.38 19.62 11.97
C GLY A 133 -2.55 20.57 11.67
N ALA A 134 -2.39 21.87 11.93
CA ALA A 134 -3.40 22.90 11.65
C ALA A 134 -3.66 23.11 10.14
N TYR A 135 -2.71 22.74 9.29
CA TYR A 135 -2.88 22.91 7.84
C TYR A 135 -3.80 21.85 7.22
N VAL A 136 -3.93 20.67 7.81
CA VAL A 136 -4.86 19.65 7.28
C VAL A 136 -6.29 20.19 7.22
N PRO A 137 -6.90 20.70 8.32
CA PRO A 137 -8.20 21.33 8.25
C PRO A 137 -8.21 22.65 7.46
N ALA A 138 -7.20 23.49 7.62
CA ALA A 138 -7.16 24.81 6.98
C ALA A 138 -7.05 24.75 5.43
N MET A 139 -6.63 23.62 4.87
CA MET A 139 -6.50 23.39 3.43
C MET A 139 -7.54 22.40 2.87
N SER A 140 -8.46 21.92 3.69
CA SER A 140 -9.57 21.10 3.24
C SER A 140 -10.61 21.94 2.50
N ASP A 141 -11.40 21.32 1.62
CA ASP A 141 -12.48 21.97 0.88
C ASP A 141 -13.63 22.35 1.82
N GLU A 142 -13.90 21.49 2.82
CA GLU A 142 -14.83 21.77 3.92
C GLU A 142 -14.26 21.27 5.25
N THR A 143 -14.44 22.08 6.29
CA THR A 143 -13.89 21.81 7.63
C THR A 143 -14.96 21.91 8.71
N ILE A 144 -15.06 20.87 9.52
CA ILE A 144 -15.93 20.78 10.69
C ILE A 144 -15.07 20.87 11.94
N ILE A 145 -15.55 21.52 12.99
CA ILE A 145 -14.92 21.54 14.31
C ILE A 145 -15.89 21.19 15.42
N VAL A 146 -15.46 20.37 16.38
CA VAL A 146 -16.26 20.04 17.56
C VAL A 146 -16.06 21.11 18.62
N ARG A 147 -17.15 21.73 19.08
CA ARG A 147 -17.17 22.79 20.08
C ARG A 147 -16.57 22.36 21.42
N ASN A 148 -15.76 23.22 22.04
CA ASN A 148 -15.11 22.96 23.33
C ASN A 148 -14.17 21.73 23.35
N GLN A 149 -13.81 21.20 22.19
CA GLN A 149 -12.95 20.02 22.05
C GLN A 149 -11.92 20.23 20.93
N GLY A 150 -12.36 20.61 19.74
CA GLY A 150 -11.49 20.89 18.60
C GLY A 150 -10.83 22.27 18.73
N THR A 151 -9.53 22.32 18.40
CA THR A 151 -8.79 23.59 18.29
C THR A 151 -7.87 23.58 17.09
N ILE A 152 -7.71 24.74 16.45
CA ILE A 152 -6.80 24.93 15.31
C ILE A 152 -5.91 26.14 15.61
N PHE A 153 -4.61 25.96 15.71
CA PHE A 153 -3.68 27.09 15.83
C PHE A 153 -2.24 26.71 15.39
N LEU A 154 -1.53 27.65 14.81
CA LEU A 154 -0.12 27.44 14.43
C LEU A 154 0.81 27.40 15.64
N GLY A 155 0.47 28.13 16.68
CA GLY A 155 1.17 28.12 17.96
C GLY A 155 0.19 28.09 19.12
N GLY A 156 0.27 27.07 19.97
CA GLY A 156 -0.60 26.92 21.12
C GLY A 156 -0.38 27.97 22.21
N PRO A 157 -1.26 28.06 23.22
CA PRO A 157 -1.20 29.06 24.28
C PRO A 157 0.16 29.22 24.97
N PRO A 158 0.93 28.12 25.22
CA PRO A 158 2.28 28.28 25.81
C PRO A 158 3.26 29.04 24.90
N LEU A 159 3.19 28.79 23.56
CA LEU A 159 4.04 29.48 22.60
C LEU A 159 3.64 30.95 22.45
N VAL A 160 2.33 31.24 22.42
CA VAL A 160 1.83 32.63 22.38
C VAL A 160 2.30 33.39 23.60
N LYS A 161 2.17 32.81 24.80
CA LYS A 161 2.65 33.42 26.04
C LYS A 161 4.14 33.70 26.02
N ALA A 162 4.94 32.77 25.53
CA ALA A 162 6.38 32.91 25.43
C ALA A 162 6.81 33.98 24.42
N ALA A 163 6.09 34.09 23.30
CA ALA A 163 6.44 35.00 22.19
C ALA A 163 5.92 36.43 22.40
N THR A 164 4.72 36.60 22.97
CA THR A 164 4.02 37.90 23.05
C THR A 164 3.70 38.35 24.46
N GLY A 165 3.80 37.45 25.46
CA GLY A 165 3.36 37.68 26.83
C GLY A 165 1.83 37.54 27.04
N GLU A 166 1.08 37.34 25.98
CA GLU A 166 -0.39 37.17 26.04
C GLU A 166 -0.78 35.86 26.75
N VAL A 167 -1.73 35.95 27.65
CA VAL A 167 -2.33 34.79 28.34
C VAL A 167 -3.73 34.58 27.78
N ILE A 168 -3.88 33.54 27.00
CA ILE A 168 -5.13 33.20 26.29
C ILE A 168 -5.42 31.71 26.43
N SER A 169 -6.68 31.33 26.54
CA SER A 169 -7.09 29.93 26.56
C SER A 169 -7.04 29.32 25.15
N ALA A 170 -6.96 27.98 25.06
CA ALA A 170 -6.97 27.28 23.77
C ALA A 170 -8.27 27.53 22.98
N GLU A 171 -9.41 27.54 23.66
CA GLU A 171 -10.72 27.83 23.05
C GLU A 171 -10.82 29.27 22.52
N GLU A 172 -10.32 30.26 23.26
CA GLU A 172 -10.29 31.66 22.80
C GLU A 172 -9.30 31.86 21.65
N LEU A 173 -8.17 31.18 21.66
CA LEU A 173 -7.13 31.30 20.65
C LEU A 173 -7.55 30.65 19.32
N GLY A 174 -8.08 29.43 19.37
CA GLY A 174 -8.34 28.64 18.16
C GLY A 174 -9.48 27.63 18.28
N GLY A 175 -10.47 27.91 19.13
CA GLY A 175 -11.67 27.08 19.27
C GLY A 175 -12.74 27.39 18.23
N ALA A 176 -13.86 26.68 18.33
CA ALA A 176 -14.94 26.68 17.36
C ALA A 176 -15.52 28.06 17.08
N ASP A 177 -15.83 28.85 18.12
CA ASP A 177 -16.44 30.19 17.92
C ASP A 177 -15.44 31.20 17.30
N THR A 178 -14.15 31.08 17.62
CA THR A 178 -13.13 31.91 17.01
C THR A 178 -13.04 31.65 15.51
N HIS A 179 -13.00 30.38 15.11
CA HIS A 179 -12.82 30.02 13.71
C HIS A 179 -14.08 30.13 12.88
N ALA A 180 -15.25 29.85 13.45
CA ALA A 180 -16.51 29.97 12.73
C ALA A 180 -17.00 31.41 12.55
N ARG A 181 -16.66 32.34 13.51
CA ARG A 181 -17.22 33.69 13.52
C ARG A 181 -16.23 34.79 13.14
N LYS A 182 -14.93 34.56 13.38
CA LYS A 182 -13.90 35.61 13.23
C LYS A 182 -12.94 35.29 12.08
N SER A 183 -12.30 34.12 12.09
CA SER A 183 -11.27 33.80 11.10
C SER A 183 -11.80 33.17 9.83
N GLY A 184 -12.95 32.47 9.90
CA GLY A 184 -13.53 31.77 8.77
C GLY A 184 -12.77 30.50 8.34
N VAL A 185 -11.93 29.92 9.22
CA VAL A 185 -11.17 28.70 8.92
C VAL A 185 -12.08 27.47 8.90
N VAL A 186 -13.17 27.47 9.65
CA VAL A 186 -14.11 26.35 9.69
C VAL A 186 -15.46 26.75 9.10
N ASP A 187 -16.10 25.80 8.43
CA ASP A 187 -17.36 25.97 7.74
C ASP A 187 -18.54 25.48 8.60
N HIS A 188 -18.31 24.46 9.44
CA HIS A 188 -19.35 23.85 10.27
C HIS A 188 -18.88 23.68 11.70
N VAL A 189 -19.82 23.88 12.64
CA VAL A 189 -19.58 23.66 14.07
C VAL A 189 -20.49 22.53 14.54
N ALA A 190 -19.90 21.53 15.17
CA ALA A 190 -20.61 20.41 15.78
C ALA A 190 -20.61 20.53 17.31
N ASP A 191 -21.69 20.09 17.96
CA ASP A 191 -21.83 20.13 19.42
C ASP A 191 -21.05 19.00 20.11
N ASN A 192 -20.82 17.89 19.40
CA ASN A 192 -20.09 16.71 19.88
C ASN A 192 -19.63 15.86 18.69
N ASP A 193 -18.90 14.77 18.95
CA ASP A 193 -18.36 13.87 17.94
C ASP A 193 -19.45 13.24 17.04
N GLU A 194 -20.58 12.84 17.61
CA GLU A 194 -21.67 12.22 16.84
C GLU A 194 -22.25 13.21 15.84
N HIS A 195 -22.55 14.43 16.27
CA HIS A 195 -23.03 15.49 15.39
C HIS A 195 -21.98 15.84 14.30
N ALA A 196 -20.71 15.83 14.66
CA ALA A 196 -19.62 16.05 13.67
C ALA A 196 -19.62 14.98 12.58
N LEU A 197 -19.76 13.70 12.95
CA LEU A 197 -19.84 12.60 11.99
C LEU A 197 -21.10 12.67 11.11
N GLU A 198 -22.24 13.13 11.66
CA GLU A 198 -23.46 13.37 10.89
C GLU A 198 -23.25 14.46 9.83
N ILE A 199 -22.57 15.56 10.18
CA ILE A 199 -22.21 16.61 9.24
C ILE A 199 -21.30 16.07 8.15
N VAL A 200 -20.24 15.30 8.48
CA VAL A 200 -19.36 14.66 7.51
C VAL A 200 -20.17 13.79 6.55
N ARG A 201 -21.08 12.95 7.07
CA ARG A 201 -21.93 12.09 6.24
C ARG A 201 -22.84 12.90 5.30
N SER A 202 -23.38 14.03 5.78
CA SER A 202 -24.18 14.95 4.97
C SER A 202 -23.37 15.57 3.82
N ILE A 203 -22.15 16.03 4.10
CA ILE A 203 -21.25 16.57 3.06
C ILE A 203 -20.95 15.49 2.02
N VAL A 204 -20.59 14.28 2.45
CA VAL A 204 -20.32 13.17 1.50
C VAL A 204 -21.54 12.82 0.66
N ALA A 205 -22.74 12.85 1.22
CA ALA A 205 -23.98 12.59 0.49
C ALA A 205 -24.21 13.62 -0.64
N ASN A 206 -23.76 14.86 -0.43
CA ASN A 206 -23.93 15.96 -1.38
C ASN A 206 -22.80 16.04 -2.44
N LEU A 207 -21.76 15.22 -2.36
CA LEU A 207 -20.73 15.18 -3.39
C LEU A 207 -21.32 14.74 -4.74
N ASN A 208 -21.16 15.55 -5.76
CA ASN A 208 -21.60 15.24 -7.12
C ASN A 208 -20.56 14.39 -7.84
N SER A 209 -20.32 13.17 -7.37
CA SER A 209 -19.41 12.22 -7.98
C SER A 209 -20.11 10.89 -8.23
N THR A 210 -19.90 10.31 -9.40
CA THR A 210 -20.41 8.98 -9.76
C THR A 210 -19.26 8.06 -10.08
N LYS A 211 -19.40 6.79 -9.71
CA LYS A 211 -18.41 5.76 -10.05
C LYS A 211 -18.56 5.41 -11.53
N PRO A 212 -17.56 5.66 -12.37
CA PRO A 212 -17.60 5.29 -13.78
C PRO A 212 -17.40 3.77 -13.91
N LEU A 213 -18.48 3.00 -13.97
CA LEU A 213 -18.41 1.56 -14.25
C LEU A 213 -18.25 1.32 -15.75
N ASP A 214 -17.03 1.39 -16.24
CA ASP A 214 -16.66 1.26 -17.66
C ASP A 214 -16.11 -0.15 -17.99
N ILE A 215 -16.55 -1.16 -17.24
CA ILE A 215 -16.17 -2.57 -17.41
C ILE A 215 -17.40 -3.47 -17.24
N ASP A 216 -17.33 -4.68 -17.83
CA ASP A 216 -18.38 -5.71 -17.71
C ASP A 216 -18.42 -6.33 -16.31
N VAL A 217 -19.23 -5.79 -15.41
CA VAL A 217 -19.44 -6.32 -14.05
C VAL A 217 -20.60 -7.30 -14.07
N ARG A 218 -20.44 -8.45 -13.42
CA ARG A 218 -21.46 -9.50 -13.28
C ARG A 218 -21.83 -9.71 -11.82
N GLU A 219 -22.90 -10.45 -11.59
CA GLU A 219 -23.25 -10.91 -10.25
C GLU A 219 -22.11 -11.78 -9.70
N PRO A 220 -21.61 -11.51 -8.48
CA PRO A 220 -20.55 -12.31 -7.87
C PRO A 220 -21.02 -13.75 -7.58
N VAL A 221 -20.19 -14.71 -7.92
CA VAL A 221 -20.43 -16.12 -7.62
C VAL A 221 -19.29 -16.65 -6.74
N PRO A 222 -19.58 -17.31 -5.60
CA PRO A 222 -18.54 -17.86 -4.75
C PRO A 222 -17.65 -18.88 -5.48
N PRO A 223 -16.39 -19.04 -5.09
CA PRO A 223 -15.58 -20.16 -5.52
C PRO A 223 -16.22 -21.51 -5.12
N ARG A 224 -15.92 -22.57 -5.86
CA ARG A 224 -16.36 -23.93 -5.55
C ARG A 224 -15.59 -24.56 -4.38
N PHE A 225 -14.38 -24.09 -4.13
CA PHE A 225 -13.49 -24.56 -3.08
C PHE A 225 -13.45 -23.57 -1.91
N GLN A 226 -13.26 -24.09 -0.71
CA GLN A 226 -13.22 -23.28 0.50
C GLN A 226 -11.91 -22.46 0.59
N ALA A 227 -12.01 -21.17 0.91
CA ALA A 227 -10.84 -20.33 1.10
C ALA A 227 -9.95 -20.81 2.26
N SER A 228 -10.55 -21.42 3.30
CA SER A 228 -9.80 -21.99 4.45
C SER A 228 -8.85 -23.12 4.08
N ASP A 229 -9.05 -23.80 2.94
CA ASP A 229 -8.12 -24.84 2.48
C ASP A 229 -6.72 -24.27 2.20
N LEU A 230 -6.62 -22.95 1.92
CA LEU A 230 -5.34 -22.29 1.68
C LEU A 230 -4.36 -22.45 2.85
N TYR A 231 -4.84 -22.57 4.09
CA TYR A 231 -3.97 -22.78 5.25
C TYR A 231 -3.19 -24.10 5.21
N GLY A 232 -3.76 -25.13 4.58
CA GLY A 232 -3.09 -26.43 4.43
C GLY A 232 -2.31 -26.59 3.13
N MET A 233 -2.50 -25.69 2.17
CA MET A 233 -1.90 -25.79 0.83
C MET A 233 -0.61 -25.01 0.70
N VAL A 234 -0.49 -23.94 1.47
CA VAL A 234 0.70 -23.08 1.44
C VAL A 234 1.74 -23.62 2.42
N PRO A 235 2.89 -24.07 1.92
CA PRO A 235 3.93 -24.62 2.79
C PRO A 235 4.55 -23.50 3.65
N THR A 236 4.97 -23.88 4.85
CA THR A 236 5.73 -22.99 5.74
C THR A 236 7.15 -22.76 5.25
N ASP A 237 7.74 -23.71 4.51
CA ASP A 237 9.02 -23.52 3.80
C ASP A 237 8.75 -22.86 2.46
N VAL A 238 9.17 -21.60 2.29
CA VAL A 238 9.02 -20.84 1.05
C VAL A 238 9.70 -21.45 -0.17
N ARG A 239 10.59 -22.44 0.03
CA ARG A 239 11.26 -23.19 -1.04
C ARG A 239 10.44 -24.37 -1.55
N ALA A 240 9.46 -24.81 -0.78
CA ALA A 240 8.61 -25.93 -1.18
C ALA A 240 7.65 -25.48 -2.31
N PRO A 241 7.64 -26.15 -3.45
CA PRO A 241 6.76 -25.79 -4.54
C PRO A 241 5.31 -26.17 -4.22
N TYR A 242 4.38 -25.37 -4.73
CA TYR A 242 2.96 -25.68 -4.75
C TYR A 242 2.36 -25.18 -6.07
N ASP A 243 1.25 -25.78 -6.48
CA ASP A 243 0.57 -25.39 -7.72
C ASP A 243 -0.29 -24.14 -7.48
N VAL A 244 0.03 -23.05 -8.16
CA VAL A 244 -0.69 -21.78 -8.00
C VAL A 244 -2.13 -21.84 -8.54
N HIS A 245 -2.47 -22.80 -9.40
CA HIS A 245 -3.85 -23.02 -9.87
C HIS A 245 -4.80 -23.31 -8.69
N GLU A 246 -4.32 -24.01 -7.67
CA GLU A 246 -5.09 -24.29 -6.47
C GLU A 246 -5.44 -23.01 -5.67
N ILE A 247 -4.54 -22.03 -5.66
CA ILE A 247 -4.81 -20.73 -5.05
C ILE A 247 -5.82 -19.96 -5.90
N ILE A 248 -5.60 -19.89 -7.22
CA ILE A 248 -6.51 -19.20 -8.15
C ILE A 248 -7.93 -19.76 -8.01
N ALA A 249 -8.09 -21.08 -7.96
CA ALA A 249 -9.39 -21.73 -7.84
C ALA A 249 -10.18 -21.36 -6.56
N ARG A 250 -9.49 -20.85 -5.51
CA ARG A 250 -10.11 -20.44 -4.23
C ARG A 250 -10.39 -18.95 -4.11
N ILE A 251 -9.93 -18.16 -5.08
CA ILE A 251 -10.13 -16.71 -5.06
C ILE A 251 -11.03 -16.21 -6.20
N VAL A 252 -11.17 -16.95 -7.30
CA VAL A 252 -11.95 -16.53 -8.47
C VAL A 252 -13.38 -17.05 -8.44
N ASP A 253 -14.28 -16.32 -9.08
CA ASP A 253 -15.69 -16.66 -9.20
C ASP A 253 -15.86 -18.04 -9.87
N GLU A 254 -16.75 -18.87 -9.32
CA GLU A 254 -17.02 -20.24 -9.81
C GLU A 254 -15.78 -21.16 -9.88
N SER A 255 -14.64 -20.74 -9.33
CA SER A 255 -13.32 -21.35 -9.55
C SER A 255 -12.98 -21.47 -11.04
N ARG A 256 -13.51 -20.56 -11.86
CA ARG A 256 -13.33 -20.56 -13.30
C ARG A 256 -12.16 -19.69 -13.71
N PHE A 257 -11.20 -20.29 -14.39
CA PHE A 257 -10.00 -19.64 -14.87
C PHE A 257 -9.75 -20.01 -16.34
N ASP A 258 -9.75 -19.02 -17.22
CA ASP A 258 -9.50 -19.20 -18.65
C ASP A 258 -8.00 -18.95 -18.92
N GLU A 259 -7.18 -20.02 -18.85
CA GLU A 259 -5.73 -19.95 -18.94
C GLU A 259 -5.24 -19.61 -20.35
N PHE A 260 -4.33 -18.65 -20.42
CA PHE A 260 -3.67 -18.19 -21.64
C PHE A 260 -2.33 -18.90 -21.84
N LYS A 261 -2.11 -19.53 -23.00
CA LYS A 261 -0.87 -20.21 -23.35
C LYS A 261 -0.41 -21.23 -22.28
N ALA A 262 -1.29 -22.10 -21.82
CA ALA A 262 -1.01 -23.08 -20.76
C ALA A 262 0.25 -23.92 -21.02
N LEU A 263 0.50 -24.30 -22.29
CA LEU A 263 1.63 -25.14 -22.68
C LEU A 263 2.94 -24.36 -22.94
N TYR A 264 2.91 -23.02 -22.97
CA TYR A 264 4.09 -22.18 -23.24
C TYR A 264 4.47 -21.38 -22.00
N GLY A 265 5.73 -21.45 -21.56
CA GLY A 265 6.20 -20.79 -20.37
C GLY A 265 5.42 -21.16 -19.11
N PRO A 266 5.30 -22.46 -18.75
CA PRO A 266 4.36 -22.95 -17.73
C PRO A 266 4.72 -22.50 -16.30
N THR A 267 5.92 -21.95 -16.09
CA THR A 267 6.35 -21.41 -14.79
C THR A 267 5.75 -20.02 -14.48
N LEU A 268 5.03 -19.42 -15.43
CA LEU A 268 4.17 -18.26 -15.24
C LEU A 268 2.77 -18.60 -15.74
N VAL A 269 1.81 -18.70 -14.85
CA VAL A 269 0.41 -18.90 -15.17
C VAL A 269 -0.23 -17.56 -15.47
N CYS A 270 -0.90 -17.45 -16.62
CA CYS A 270 -1.62 -16.24 -17.04
C CYS A 270 -3.03 -16.62 -17.49
N GLY A 271 -4.03 -15.87 -17.09
CA GLY A 271 -5.40 -16.16 -17.55
C GLY A 271 -6.42 -15.13 -17.08
N PHE A 272 -7.61 -15.21 -17.68
CA PHE A 272 -8.73 -14.34 -17.33
C PHE A 272 -9.68 -15.05 -16.37
N ALA A 273 -10.21 -14.28 -15.42
CA ALA A 273 -11.18 -14.75 -14.43
C ALA A 273 -12.10 -13.60 -13.98
N ARG A 274 -12.89 -13.85 -12.95
CA ARG A 274 -13.61 -12.81 -12.21
C ARG A 274 -13.37 -12.94 -10.72
N ILE A 275 -13.35 -11.78 -10.04
CA ILE A 275 -13.34 -11.67 -8.58
C ILE A 275 -14.46 -10.69 -8.21
N TRP A 276 -15.41 -11.13 -7.40
CA TRP A 276 -16.59 -10.34 -7.04
C TRP A 276 -17.33 -9.80 -8.29
N GLY A 277 -17.43 -10.60 -9.34
CA GLY A 277 -18.04 -10.23 -10.61
C GLY A 277 -17.19 -9.30 -11.50
N TYR A 278 -16.12 -8.72 -10.98
CA TYR A 278 -15.20 -7.88 -11.76
C TYR A 278 -14.29 -8.73 -12.64
N PRO A 279 -14.12 -8.41 -13.93
CA PRO A 279 -13.15 -9.08 -14.78
C PRO A 279 -11.73 -8.77 -14.33
N VAL A 280 -10.88 -9.78 -14.27
CA VAL A 280 -9.47 -9.68 -13.90
C VAL A 280 -8.60 -10.49 -14.84
N ALA A 281 -7.36 -10.01 -15.03
CA ALA A 281 -6.28 -10.72 -15.71
C ALA A 281 -5.22 -11.08 -14.68
N ILE A 282 -5.04 -12.37 -14.42
CA ILE A 282 -4.17 -12.90 -13.37
C ILE A 282 -2.84 -13.34 -13.97
N LEU A 283 -1.73 -12.89 -13.35
CA LEU A 283 -0.38 -13.42 -13.55
C LEU A 283 0.09 -14.02 -12.23
N ALA A 284 0.45 -15.29 -12.24
CA ALA A 284 0.82 -16.02 -11.03
C ALA A 284 2.09 -16.85 -11.26
N ASN A 285 3.04 -16.76 -10.33
CA ASN A 285 4.25 -17.57 -10.42
C ASN A 285 3.96 -19.03 -10.08
N ASN A 286 4.48 -19.94 -10.91
CA ASN A 286 4.48 -21.37 -10.71
C ASN A 286 5.90 -21.95 -10.88
N GLY A 287 6.91 -21.18 -10.47
CA GLY A 287 8.32 -21.51 -10.57
C GLY A 287 9.19 -20.34 -11.00
N ILE A 288 10.42 -20.64 -11.39
CA ILE A 288 11.43 -19.68 -11.87
C ILE A 288 10.98 -19.07 -13.21
N LEU A 289 11.27 -17.78 -13.45
CA LEU A 289 11.00 -17.12 -14.71
C LEU A 289 12.07 -17.44 -15.75
N PHE A 290 11.63 -18.00 -16.87
CA PHE A 290 12.43 -18.20 -18.08
C PHE A 290 12.07 -17.15 -19.15
N SER A 291 12.85 -17.09 -20.24
CA SER A 291 12.55 -16.20 -21.38
C SER A 291 11.12 -16.39 -21.90
N GLN A 292 10.67 -17.64 -22.07
CA GLN A 292 9.31 -17.94 -22.53
C GLN A 292 8.24 -17.42 -21.55
N SER A 293 8.48 -17.57 -20.25
CA SER A 293 7.56 -17.06 -19.21
C SER A 293 7.47 -15.54 -19.25
N ALA A 294 8.61 -14.85 -19.42
CA ALA A 294 8.65 -13.40 -19.53
C ALA A 294 7.94 -12.88 -20.79
N GLN A 295 8.16 -13.52 -21.95
CA GLN A 295 7.48 -13.19 -23.20
C GLN A 295 5.98 -13.44 -23.12
N LYS A 296 5.54 -14.57 -22.51
CA LYS A 296 4.13 -14.87 -22.25
C LYS A 296 3.49 -13.77 -21.39
N GLY A 297 4.14 -13.41 -20.28
CA GLY A 297 3.66 -12.38 -19.36
C GLY A 297 3.53 -11.00 -20.02
N ALA A 298 4.55 -10.58 -20.79
CA ALA A 298 4.49 -9.32 -21.51
C ALA A 298 3.32 -9.27 -22.50
N HIS A 299 3.17 -10.30 -23.33
CA HIS A 299 2.04 -10.39 -24.27
C HIS A 299 0.69 -10.41 -23.57
N PHE A 300 0.58 -11.11 -22.45
CA PHE A 300 -0.67 -11.19 -21.68
C PHE A 300 -1.05 -9.83 -21.05
N ILE A 301 -0.08 -9.08 -20.54
CA ILE A 301 -0.28 -7.73 -20.02
C ILE A 301 -0.78 -6.79 -21.12
N GLU A 302 -0.15 -6.84 -22.31
CA GLU A 302 -0.60 -6.04 -23.46
C GLU A 302 -2.07 -6.36 -23.82
N LEU A 303 -2.42 -7.65 -23.84
CA LEU A 303 -3.78 -8.11 -24.13
C LEU A 303 -4.79 -7.61 -23.07
N ALA A 304 -4.45 -7.69 -21.78
CA ALA A 304 -5.28 -7.21 -20.68
C ALA A 304 -5.47 -5.69 -20.77
N CYS A 305 -4.40 -4.94 -21.04
CA CYS A 305 -4.46 -3.48 -21.22
C CYS A 305 -5.36 -3.07 -22.40
N LYS A 306 -5.29 -3.78 -23.53
CA LYS A 306 -6.17 -3.52 -24.68
C LYS A 306 -7.63 -3.77 -24.38
N ARG A 307 -7.92 -4.73 -23.49
CA ARG A 307 -9.27 -5.05 -23.01
C ARG A 307 -9.70 -4.21 -21.82
N ARG A 308 -8.83 -3.33 -21.30
CA ARG A 308 -9.07 -2.50 -20.10
C ARG A 308 -9.43 -3.34 -18.86
N ILE A 309 -8.81 -4.51 -18.73
CA ILE A 309 -9.03 -5.45 -17.62
C ILE A 309 -7.96 -5.24 -16.57
N PRO A 310 -8.34 -5.05 -15.28
CA PRO A 310 -7.40 -4.96 -14.17
C PRO A 310 -6.48 -6.18 -14.05
N LEU A 311 -5.23 -5.94 -13.66
CA LEU A 311 -4.19 -6.95 -13.50
C LEU A 311 -4.05 -7.35 -12.03
N VAL A 312 -4.02 -8.65 -11.77
CA VAL A 312 -3.73 -9.23 -10.45
C VAL A 312 -2.45 -10.06 -10.55
N PHE A 313 -1.48 -9.75 -9.70
CA PHE A 313 -0.21 -10.45 -9.61
C PHE A 313 -0.15 -11.26 -8.32
N LEU A 314 0.02 -12.57 -8.44
CA LEU A 314 0.25 -13.48 -7.31
C LEU A 314 1.73 -13.86 -7.32
N GLN A 315 2.51 -13.24 -6.42
CA GLN A 315 3.96 -13.41 -6.39
C GLN A 315 4.38 -14.59 -5.51
N ASN A 316 5.03 -15.56 -6.13
CA ASN A 316 5.86 -16.56 -5.47
C ASN A 316 7.08 -16.82 -6.37
N ILE A 317 8.01 -15.86 -6.38
CA ILE A 317 9.11 -15.81 -7.34
C ILE A 317 10.48 -15.85 -6.65
N SER A 318 11.32 -16.79 -7.07
CA SER A 318 12.72 -16.90 -6.66
C SER A 318 13.68 -16.12 -7.57
N GLY A 319 13.21 -15.63 -8.71
CA GLY A 319 14.00 -14.84 -9.66
C GLY A 319 13.87 -15.31 -11.11
N PHE A 320 14.62 -14.66 -11.99
CA PHE A 320 14.85 -15.14 -13.35
C PHE A 320 15.91 -16.23 -13.36
N MET A 321 15.82 -17.16 -14.30
CA MET A 321 16.84 -18.19 -14.48
C MET A 321 18.19 -17.56 -14.84
N VAL A 322 19.26 -18.10 -14.28
CA VAL A 322 20.64 -17.64 -14.49
C VAL A 322 21.48 -18.72 -15.15
N GLY A 323 22.56 -18.32 -15.84
CA GLY A 323 23.50 -19.23 -16.47
C GLY A 323 23.81 -18.83 -17.91
N GLY A 324 25.00 -19.20 -18.38
CA GLY A 324 25.54 -18.76 -19.70
C GLY A 324 24.61 -19.04 -20.87
N GLN A 325 23.93 -20.18 -20.91
CA GLN A 325 22.98 -20.50 -21.98
C GLN A 325 21.75 -19.60 -21.96
N TYR A 326 21.27 -19.18 -20.78
CA TYR A 326 20.10 -18.32 -20.64
C TYR A 326 20.44 -16.86 -20.97
N GLU A 327 21.63 -16.40 -20.55
CA GLU A 327 22.15 -15.08 -20.93
C GLU A 327 22.34 -14.98 -22.45
N ALA A 328 23.00 -15.98 -23.06
CA ALA A 328 23.19 -16.06 -24.53
C ALA A 328 21.83 -16.19 -25.25
N GLY A 329 20.84 -16.84 -24.64
CA GLY A 329 19.46 -16.96 -25.13
C GLY A 329 18.64 -15.69 -25.03
N GLY A 330 19.15 -14.64 -24.35
CA GLY A 330 18.48 -13.32 -24.26
C GLY A 330 17.54 -13.15 -23.09
N ILE A 331 17.71 -13.86 -21.96
CA ILE A 331 16.84 -13.76 -20.79
C ILE A 331 16.76 -12.33 -20.24
N ALA A 332 17.87 -11.57 -20.27
CA ALA A 332 17.86 -10.17 -19.84
C ALA A 332 16.93 -9.31 -20.72
N LYS A 333 16.98 -9.53 -22.04
CA LYS A 333 16.11 -8.85 -23.02
C LYS A 333 14.64 -9.22 -22.83
N ASP A 334 14.35 -10.50 -22.65
CA ASP A 334 12.98 -10.99 -22.47
C ASP A 334 12.40 -10.62 -21.12
N GLY A 335 13.21 -10.67 -20.05
CA GLY A 335 12.84 -10.15 -18.75
C GLY A 335 12.52 -8.65 -18.76
N ALA A 336 13.34 -7.87 -19.49
CA ALA A 336 13.10 -6.44 -19.68
C ALA A 336 11.76 -6.14 -20.39
N LYS A 337 11.32 -7.00 -21.32
CA LYS A 337 9.98 -6.87 -21.94
C LYS A 337 8.86 -6.99 -20.91
N LEU A 338 8.93 -8.00 -20.05
CA LEU A 338 7.95 -8.17 -18.97
C LEU A 338 7.92 -6.97 -18.03
N VAL A 339 9.10 -6.53 -17.57
CA VAL A 339 9.24 -5.36 -16.68
C VAL A 339 8.70 -4.09 -17.36
N THR A 340 8.99 -3.89 -18.66
CA THR A 340 8.46 -2.74 -19.42
C THR A 340 6.93 -2.80 -19.54
N ALA A 341 6.38 -3.98 -19.80
CA ALA A 341 4.93 -4.16 -19.87
C ALA A 341 4.24 -3.82 -18.55
N VAL A 342 4.77 -4.31 -17.42
CA VAL A 342 4.28 -4.00 -16.07
C VAL A 342 4.35 -2.51 -15.78
N ALA A 343 5.50 -1.88 -16.08
CA ALA A 343 5.72 -0.46 -15.82
C ALA A 343 4.79 0.45 -16.63
N SER A 344 4.54 0.06 -17.90
CA SER A 344 3.71 0.86 -18.83
C SER A 344 2.21 0.67 -18.66
N ALA A 345 1.77 -0.44 -18.04
CA ALA A 345 0.35 -0.75 -17.88
C ALA A 345 -0.37 0.32 -17.03
N GLN A 346 -1.45 0.88 -17.59
CA GLN A 346 -2.28 1.91 -16.94
C GLN A 346 -3.56 1.35 -16.32
N VAL A 347 -3.93 0.12 -16.65
CA VAL A 347 -5.02 -0.57 -15.95
C VAL A 347 -4.67 -0.74 -14.46
N PRO A 348 -5.65 -0.76 -13.54
CA PRO A 348 -5.38 -1.02 -12.13
C PRO A 348 -4.58 -2.31 -11.94
N LYS A 349 -3.56 -2.25 -11.11
CA LYS A 349 -2.66 -3.37 -10.79
C LYS A 349 -2.77 -3.69 -9.30
N PHE A 350 -2.93 -4.95 -8.96
CA PHE A 350 -3.00 -5.45 -7.59
C PHE A 350 -1.99 -6.54 -7.40
N THR A 351 -1.24 -6.51 -6.31
CA THR A 351 -0.21 -7.50 -6.03
C THR A 351 -0.45 -8.17 -4.69
N VAL A 352 -0.35 -9.48 -4.64
CA VAL A 352 -0.33 -10.26 -3.39
C VAL A 352 0.95 -11.09 -3.36
N LEU A 353 1.78 -10.87 -2.35
CA LEU A 353 2.94 -11.71 -2.07
C LEU A 353 2.44 -12.98 -1.37
N ILE A 354 2.29 -14.06 -2.11
CA ILE A 354 1.81 -15.36 -1.61
C ILE A 354 2.94 -16.30 -1.19
N GLY A 355 4.20 -15.86 -1.37
CA GLY A 355 5.41 -16.60 -1.05
C GLY A 355 6.64 -15.71 -1.26
N GLY A 356 7.69 -16.22 -1.87
CA GLY A 356 8.92 -15.48 -2.15
C GLY A 356 8.73 -14.33 -3.14
N SER A 357 9.48 -13.25 -2.93
CA SER A 357 9.58 -12.10 -3.83
C SER A 357 11.03 -11.64 -3.90
N TYR A 358 11.80 -12.22 -4.83
CA TYR A 358 13.24 -12.05 -4.88
C TYR A 358 13.73 -11.39 -6.18
N GLY A 359 14.66 -10.44 -6.01
CA GLY A 359 15.42 -9.81 -7.09
C GLY A 359 14.54 -9.17 -8.16
N ALA A 360 15.01 -9.20 -9.43
CA ALA A 360 14.29 -8.62 -10.56
C ALA A 360 12.95 -9.32 -10.88
N GLY A 361 12.71 -10.51 -10.34
CA GLY A 361 11.41 -11.17 -10.40
C GLY A 361 10.31 -10.35 -9.75
N ASN A 362 10.62 -9.65 -8.64
CA ASN A 362 9.72 -8.68 -8.02
C ASN A 362 9.26 -7.59 -9.00
N TYR A 363 10.17 -7.11 -9.86
CA TYR A 363 9.86 -6.06 -10.85
C TYR A 363 8.91 -6.57 -11.94
N GLY A 364 9.18 -7.75 -12.48
CA GLY A 364 8.33 -8.40 -13.48
C GLY A 364 6.95 -8.80 -12.98
N MET A 365 6.80 -8.92 -11.66
CA MET A 365 5.55 -9.28 -10.99
C MET A 365 4.91 -8.12 -10.23
N CYS A 366 5.17 -6.88 -10.65
CA CYS A 366 4.58 -5.68 -10.10
C CYS A 366 4.81 -5.47 -8.58
N GLY A 367 6.06 -5.48 -8.15
CA GLY A 367 6.43 -5.09 -6.80
C GLY A 367 6.14 -3.62 -6.50
N ARG A 368 6.41 -3.19 -5.27
CA ARG A 368 6.04 -1.86 -4.75
C ARG A 368 6.50 -0.70 -5.66
N ALA A 369 7.70 -0.78 -6.23
CA ALA A 369 8.26 0.25 -7.11
C ALA A 369 7.54 0.40 -8.46
N TYR A 370 6.69 -0.57 -8.83
CA TYR A 370 5.90 -0.56 -10.07
C TYR A 370 4.48 -0.05 -9.88
N SER A 371 4.24 0.64 -8.78
CA SER A 371 3.01 1.37 -8.45
C SER A 371 1.74 0.53 -8.60
N PRO A 372 1.64 -0.64 -7.94
CA PRO A 372 0.34 -1.29 -7.81
C PRO A 372 -0.61 -0.39 -7.04
N ARG A 373 -1.90 -0.42 -7.36
CA ARG A 373 -2.94 0.28 -6.59
C ARG A 373 -2.92 -0.17 -5.14
N PHE A 374 -2.75 -1.49 -4.94
CA PHE A 374 -2.58 -2.13 -3.65
C PHE A 374 -1.56 -3.27 -3.76
N LEU A 375 -0.78 -3.44 -2.70
CA LEU A 375 0.12 -4.56 -2.53
C LEU A 375 -0.05 -5.11 -1.11
N PHE A 376 -0.40 -6.39 -1.01
CA PHE A 376 -0.56 -7.09 0.26
C PHE A 376 0.40 -8.27 0.37
N SER A 377 0.70 -8.66 1.59
CA SER A 377 1.56 -9.80 1.90
C SER A 377 0.81 -10.87 2.70
N TRP A 378 1.08 -12.13 2.41
CA TRP A 378 0.70 -13.24 3.29
C TRP A 378 1.72 -13.41 4.41
N PRO A 379 1.35 -14.00 5.56
CA PRO A 379 2.27 -14.15 6.69
C PRO A 379 3.51 -15.03 6.42
N ASN A 380 3.44 -15.91 5.40
CA ASN A 380 4.54 -16.75 4.95
C ASN A 380 5.41 -16.10 3.87
N SER A 381 5.10 -14.90 3.42
CA SER A 381 5.87 -14.24 2.36
C SER A 381 7.29 -13.86 2.80
N ARG A 382 8.19 -13.70 1.80
CA ARG A 382 9.56 -13.21 2.02
C ARG A 382 9.92 -12.25 0.89
N ILE A 383 10.62 -11.17 1.22
CA ILE A 383 11.07 -10.18 0.25
C ILE A 383 12.53 -9.82 0.49
N SER A 384 13.36 -9.97 -0.54
CA SER A 384 14.75 -9.44 -0.54
C SER A 384 15.36 -9.47 -1.93
N VAL A 385 16.61 -9.01 -2.08
CA VAL A 385 17.36 -9.08 -3.35
C VAL A 385 17.57 -10.53 -3.78
N MET A 386 17.83 -11.44 -2.83
CA MET A 386 17.98 -12.90 -3.04
C MET A 386 17.78 -13.62 -1.70
N GLY A 387 17.63 -14.94 -1.72
CA GLY A 387 17.54 -15.72 -0.48
C GLY A 387 18.80 -15.60 0.37
N GLY A 388 18.65 -15.62 1.71
CA GLY A 388 19.76 -15.41 2.66
C GLY A 388 20.92 -16.40 2.50
N GLU A 389 20.63 -17.67 2.23
CA GLU A 389 21.66 -18.68 1.95
C GLU A 389 22.44 -18.37 0.66
N GLN A 390 21.74 -17.92 -0.37
CA GLN A 390 22.37 -17.54 -1.63
C GLN A 390 23.26 -16.30 -1.47
N ALA A 391 22.79 -15.29 -0.75
CA ALA A 391 23.55 -14.07 -0.46
C ALA A 391 24.82 -14.39 0.35
N ALA A 392 24.69 -15.20 1.40
CA ALA A 392 25.81 -15.63 2.22
C ALA A 392 26.85 -16.39 1.38
N SER A 393 26.41 -17.29 0.48
CA SER A 393 27.30 -18.06 -0.39
C SER A 393 28.02 -17.22 -1.41
N VAL A 394 27.33 -16.24 -2.05
CA VAL A 394 27.96 -15.32 -3.00
C VAL A 394 29.03 -14.47 -2.31
N LEU A 395 28.73 -13.88 -1.15
CA LEU A 395 29.69 -13.06 -0.40
C LEU A 395 30.87 -13.88 0.13
N ALA A 396 30.63 -15.12 0.54
CA ALA A 396 31.69 -16.04 0.95
C ALA A 396 32.63 -16.41 -0.22
N THR A 397 32.08 -16.67 -1.40
CA THR A 397 32.87 -16.93 -2.62
C THR A 397 33.77 -15.74 -2.96
N ILE A 398 33.21 -14.52 -3.01
CA ILE A 398 33.98 -13.30 -3.28
C ILE A 398 35.13 -13.13 -2.26
N LYS A 399 34.85 -13.36 -0.96
CA LYS A 399 35.87 -13.26 0.09
C LYS A 399 36.95 -14.34 -0.05
N ARG A 400 36.55 -15.59 -0.34
CA ARG A 400 37.46 -16.70 -0.57
C ARG A 400 38.41 -16.41 -1.71
N ASP A 401 37.88 -16.01 -2.88
CA ASP A 401 38.68 -15.68 -4.08
C ASP A 401 39.66 -14.54 -3.79
N GLY A 402 39.23 -13.53 -2.99
CA GLY A 402 40.08 -12.42 -2.56
C GLY A 402 41.20 -12.83 -1.59
N MET A 403 40.99 -13.86 -0.77
CA MET A 403 42.02 -14.42 0.13
C MET A 403 43.00 -15.31 -0.64
N GLU A 404 42.50 -16.18 -1.51
CA GLU A 404 43.31 -17.02 -2.37
C GLU A 404 44.23 -16.20 -3.25
N ALA A 405 43.76 -15.08 -3.81
CA ALA A 405 44.59 -14.15 -4.61
C ALA A 405 45.74 -13.53 -3.81
N LYS A 406 45.62 -13.52 -2.43
CA LYS A 406 46.68 -13.05 -1.50
C LYS A 406 47.51 -14.19 -0.93
N GLY A 407 47.33 -15.44 -1.40
CA GLY A 407 47.99 -16.62 -0.87
C GLY A 407 47.54 -17.02 0.53
N GLN A 408 46.36 -16.60 0.97
CA GLN A 408 45.77 -16.93 2.27
C GLN A 408 44.77 -18.08 2.10
N SER A 409 44.71 -18.97 3.08
CA SER A 409 43.69 -20.02 3.17
C SER A 409 42.54 -19.57 4.08
N TRP A 410 41.34 -20.06 3.82
CA TRP A 410 40.16 -19.81 4.64
C TRP A 410 39.53 -21.14 5.03
N SER A 411 39.39 -21.38 6.34
CA SER A 411 38.83 -22.63 6.82
C SER A 411 37.35 -22.72 6.58
N ALA A 412 36.79 -23.92 6.46
CA ALA A 412 35.34 -24.12 6.34
C ALA A 412 34.58 -23.62 7.57
N GLU A 413 35.25 -23.65 8.74
CA GLU A 413 34.69 -23.19 10.02
C GLU A 413 34.57 -21.66 10.03
N ASP A 414 35.62 -20.95 9.62
CA ASP A 414 35.61 -19.48 9.47
C ASP A 414 34.60 -19.02 8.40
N GLU A 415 34.48 -19.80 7.31
CA GLU A 415 33.49 -19.53 6.27
C GLU A 415 32.04 -19.66 6.81
N ALA A 416 31.76 -20.73 7.56
CA ALA A 416 30.45 -20.91 8.17
C ALA A 416 30.11 -19.77 9.15
N GLN A 417 31.10 -19.37 9.98
CA GLN A 417 30.97 -18.26 10.91
C GLN A 417 30.74 -16.92 10.19
N PHE A 418 31.36 -16.72 9.03
CA PHE A 418 31.14 -15.52 8.19
C PHE A 418 29.74 -15.51 7.56
N LYS A 419 29.24 -16.67 7.15
CA LYS A 419 27.89 -16.77 6.48
C LYS A 419 26.74 -16.53 7.44
N GLU A 420 26.86 -16.92 8.70
CA GLU A 420 25.76 -16.92 9.66
C GLU A 420 25.12 -15.54 9.89
N PRO A 421 25.87 -14.45 10.19
CA PRO A 421 25.28 -13.14 10.39
C PRO A 421 24.60 -12.59 9.12
N ILE A 422 25.13 -12.93 7.94
CA ILE A 422 24.52 -12.52 6.65
C ILE A 422 23.18 -13.20 6.48
N ARG A 423 23.14 -14.52 6.71
CA ARG A 423 21.89 -15.29 6.64
C ARG A 423 20.86 -14.75 7.62
N ALA A 424 21.25 -14.54 8.88
CA ALA A 424 20.38 -14.02 9.92
C ALA A 424 19.79 -12.62 9.56
N SER A 425 20.60 -11.72 9.02
CA SER A 425 20.16 -10.39 8.57
C SER A 425 19.11 -10.50 7.44
N TYR A 426 19.39 -11.32 6.42
CA TYR A 426 18.46 -11.52 5.30
C TYR A 426 17.12 -12.15 5.72
N GLU A 427 17.15 -13.10 6.66
CA GLU A 427 15.93 -13.72 7.21
C GLU A 427 15.12 -12.71 8.02
N ALA A 428 15.76 -11.92 8.86
CA ALA A 428 15.10 -10.90 9.67
C ALA A 428 14.52 -9.77 8.81
N GLU A 429 15.28 -9.27 7.85
CA GLU A 429 14.86 -8.14 6.99
C GLU A 429 13.90 -8.56 5.86
N GLY A 430 13.94 -9.83 5.48
CA GLY A 430 13.03 -10.41 4.49
C GLY A 430 11.67 -10.82 5.06
N ASP A 431 11.48 -10.75 6.37
CA ASP A 431 10.27 -11.14 7.06
C ASP A 431 9.09 -10.18 6.74
N PRO A 432 7.86 -10.67 6.53
CA PRO A 432 6.73 -9.81 6.18
C PRO A 432 6.36 -8.82 7.29
N TYR A 433 6.59 -9.14 8.57
CA TYR A 433 6.33 -8.19 9.66
C TYR A 433 7.36 -7.05 9.67
N TYR A 434 8.62 -7.34 9.33
CA TYR A 434 9.63 -6.31 9.11
C TYR A 434 9.27 -5.39 7.94
N ALA A 435 8.77 -5.96 6.84
CA ALA A 435 8.40 -5.24 5.64
C ALA A 435 7.16 -4.35 5.88
N THR A 436 6.10 -4.92 6.46
CA THR A 436 4.85 -4.18 6.71
C THR A 436 5.01 -3.07 7.75
N ALA A 437 5.87 -3.30 8.77
CA ALA A 437 6.21 -2.26 9.75
C ALA A 437 6.80 -1.01 9.09
N ARG A 438 7.46 -1.17 7.94
CA ARG A 438 8.09 -0.12 7.13
C ARG A 438 7.24 0.33 5.94
N LEU A 439 6.01 -0.17 5.84
CA LEU A 439 5.08 0.13 4.73
C LEU A 439 5.67 -0.21 3.36
N TRP A 440 6.35 -1.36 3.24
CA TRP A 440 6.74 -1.91 1.95
C TRP A 440 5.56 -2.58 1.24
N ASP A 441 4.51 -2.88 2.00
CA ASP A 441 3.20 -3.30 1.53
C ASP A 441 2.09 -2.40 2.13
N ASP A 442 0.86 -2.71 1.83
CA ASP A 442 -0.32 -2.04 2.39
C ASP A 442 -0.93 -2.83 3.56
N GLY A 443 -0.35 -3.97 3.89
CA GLY A 443 -0.68 -4.79 5.06
C GLY A 443 -0.49 -6.29 4.83
N ILE A 444 -0.36 -7.02 5.94
CA ILE A 444 -0.43 -8.47 5.95
C ILE A 444 -1.90 -8.88 5.99
N ILE A 445 -2.30 -9.77 5.10
CA ILE A 445 -3.66 -10.29 5.03
C ILE A 445 -3.70 -11.80 5.31
N ASP A 446 -4.81 -12.24 5.88
CA ASP A 446 -5.12 -13.65 6.00
C ASP A 446 -5.29 -14.26 4.58
N PRO A 447 -4.59 -15.36 4.24
CA PRO A 447 -4.76 -16.03 2.95
C PRO A 447 -6.22 -16.28 2.58
N ALA A 448 -7.06 -16.69 3.52
CA ALA A 448 -8.48 -16.95 3.28
C ALA A 448 -9.29 -15.69 2.92
N GLN A 449 -8.81 -14.50 3.30
CA GLN A 449 -9.45 -13.22 2.99
C GLN A 449 -8.99 -12.61 1.66
N THR A 450 -8.07 -13.25 0.93
CA THR A 450 -7.48 -12.70 -0.30
C THR A 450 -8.53 -12.29 -1.33
N ARG A 451 -9.57 -13.11 -1.52
CA ARG A 451 -10.68 -12.79 -2.43
C ARG A 451 -11.38 -11.48 -2.05
N ASP A 452 -11.72 -11.32 -0.78
CA ASP A 452 -12.48 -10.17 -0.29
C ASP A 452 -11.64 -8.89 -0.33
N VAL A 453 -10.38 -8.98 0.07
CA VAL A 453 -9.42 -7.87 0.00
C VAL A 453 -9.21 -7.43 -1.45
N LEU A 454 -9.05 -8.36 -2.40
CA LEU A 454 -8.94 -8.03 -3.83
C LEU A 454 -10.25 -7.44 -4.36
N GLY A 455 -11.41 -7.99 -3.98
CA GLY A 455 -12.73 -7.47 -4.37
C GLY A 455 -12.92 -6.01 -3.94
N LEU A 456 -12.60 -5.69 -2.68
CA LEU A 456 -12.64 -4.33 -2.14
C LEU A 456 -11.65 -3.40 -2.87
N SER A 457 -10.44 -3.87 -3.11
CA SER A 457 -9.39 -3.10 -3.80
C SER A 457 -9.78 -2.78 -5.25
N ILE A 458 -10.34 -3.76 -5.97
CA ILE A 458 -10.83 -3.58 -7.33
C ILE A 458 -12.00 -2.57 -7.33
N SER A 459 -12.97 -2.76 -6.43
CA SER A 459 -14.08 -1.82 -6.27
C SER A 459 -13.59 -0.40 -6.07
N ALA A 460 -12.70 -0.16 -5.11
CA ALA A 460 -12.13 1.15 -4.84
C ALA A 460 -11.42 1.74 -6.07
N SER A 461 -10.68 0.93 -6.83
CA SER A 461 -9.93 1.40 -8.00
C SER A 461 -10.82 1.86 -9.15
N LEU A 462 -12.05 1.35 -9.22
CA LEU A 462 -13.00 1.69 -10.27
C LEU A 462 -13.74 3.02 -10.05
N ASN A 463 -13.45 3.76 -8.98
CA ASN A 463 -13.86 5.16 -8.85
C ASN A 463 -13.06 6.08 -9.79
N ALA A 464 -11.88 5.64 -10.23
CA ALA A 464 -11.12 6.31 -11.28
C ALA A 464 -11.41 5.67 -12.65
N PRO A 465 -11.46 6.46 -13.74
CA PRO A 465 -11.52 5.91 -15.09
C PRO A 465 -10.23 5.12 -15.39
N ILE A 466 -10.35 4.06 -16.18
CA ILE A 466 -9.17 3.29 -16.63
C ILE A 466 -8.57 4.00 -17.84
N PRO A 467 -7.35 4.55 -17.74
CA PRO A 467 -6.70 5.23 -18.85
C PRO A 467 -6.27 4.26 -19.96
N ASP A 468 -6.11 4.79 -21.17
CA ASP A 468 -5.52 4.03 -22.27
C ASP A 468 -4.03 3.78 -22.01
N THR A 469 -3.60 2.54 -22.16
CA THR A 469 -2.19 2.16 -22.04
C THR A 469 -1.43 2.46 -23.31
N ARG A 470 -0.27 3.10 -23.18
CA ARG A 470 0.73 3.26 -24.24
C ARG A 470 2.02 2.61 -23.79
N PHE A 471 2.50 1.65 -24.56
CA PHE A 471 3.76 0.97 -24.29
C PHE A 471 4.93 1.74 -24.88
N GLY A 472 6.08 1.66 -24.20
CA GLY A 472 7.35 2.09 -24.74
C GLY A 472 7.90 1.10 -25.78
N ILE A 473 9.17 1.26 -26.15
CA ILE A 473 9.82 0.38 -27.11
C ILE A 473 10.25 -0.91 -26.40
N PHE A 474 9.79 -2.04 -26.91
CA PHE A 474 10.29 -3.36 -26.51
C PHE A 474 11.53 -3.70 -27.34
N ARG A 475 12.63 -4.08 -26.68
CA ARG A 475 13.82 -4.57 -27.36
C ARG A 475 13.57 -6.00 -27.89
N MET A 476 13.78 -6.22 -29.18
CA MET A 476 13.56 -7.51 -29.84
C MET A 476 14.83 -8.39 -29.82
#